data_a6e74b66ccf34612a95fd779c069f1cf
#
_entry.id   a6e74b66ccf34612a95fd779c069f1cf
#
_cell.length_a   1.000
_cell.length_b   1.000
_cell.length_c   1.000
_cell.angle_alpha   90.00
_cell.angle_beta   90.00
_cell.angle_gamma   90.00
#
_symmetry.space_group_name_H-M   'P 1'
#
loop_
_entity.id
_entity.type
_entity.pdbx_description
1 polymer ?
#
loop_
_entity_poly.entity_id
_entity_poly.type
_entity_poly.pdbx_seq_one_letter_code
_entity_poly.pdbx_strand_id
1 'polypeptide(L)'
;IRDRAERFGGVLLSEIYDDVSLDDAPYYSALYGPSRHAIVVPDLSLIADQLEGLEDCPEDLYLIEGDPQSFDDSVFSVDELEKAVVVKIADRQWRYSRFPTLPLFGRAARESRVETLHAERESLSERFATLSFDVQKTQRLHQAFSRFIGNHLAVAFEDDPEEEIRKLNTRRGELERALTAHESDNQQNRAQYEQAK
;
A
#
# COMPACT_ATOMS: atom_id res chain seq x y z
N ILE A 1 10.99 -5.71 23.69
CA ILE A 1 11.87 -6.85 23.99
C ILE A 1 13.20 -6.35 24.59
N ARG A 2 13.84 -5.31 24.01
CA ARG A 2 15.11 -4.75 24.53
C ARG A 2 15.02 -4.34 26.00
N ASP A 3 14.00 -3.60 26.40
CA ASP A 3 13.79 -3.18 27.79
C ASP A 3 13.68 -4.38 28.77
N ARG A 4 13.19 -5.50 28.27
CA ARG A 4 13.11 -6.75 29.04
C ARG A 4 14.46 -7.46 29.12
N ALA A 5 15.24 -7.44 28.04
CA ALA A 5 16.60 -7.96 28.08
C ALA A 5 17.43 -7.24 29.13
N GLU A 6 17.36 -5.91 29.17
CA GLU A 6 18.02 -5.08 30.20
C GLU A 6 17.50 -5.43 31.62
N ARG A 7 16.20 -5.60 31.79
CA ARG A 7 15.60 -5.99 33.09
C ARG A 7 16.08 -7.35 33.58
N PHE A 8 16.30 -8.30 32.67
CA PHE A 8 16.80 -9.63 33.01
C PHE A 8 18.34 -9.70 33.09
N GLY A 9 19.04 -8.59 32.87
CA GLY A 9 20.49 -8.56 32.80
C GLY A 9 21.05 -9.35 31.60
N GLY A 10 20.24 -9.51 30.57
CA GLY A 10 20.55 -10.26 29.36
C GLY A 10 20.74 -9.36 28.14
N VAL A 11 21.07 -9.96 27.02
CA VAL A 11 21.28 -9.30 25.72
C VAL A 11 20.41 -10.01 24.68
N LEU A 12 19.92 -9.28 23.68
CA LEU A 12 19.21 -9.89 22.57
C LEU A 12 20.16 -10.75 21.73
N LEU A 13 19.73 -11.96 21.40
CA LEU A 13 20.48 -12.85 20.52
C LEU A 13 20.86 -12.18 19.19
N SER A 14 19.96 -11.38 18.64
CA SER A 14 20.20 -10.61 17.41
C SER A 14 21.28 -9.51 17.56
N GLU A 15 21.59 -9.09 18.78
CA GLU A 15 22.67 -8.13 19.06
C GLU A 15 24.02 -8.81 19.24
N ILE A 16 24.04 -10.03 19.79
CA ILE A 16 25.27 -10.87 19.86
C ILE A 16 25.81 -11.15 18.47
N TYR A 17 24.92 -11.36 17.50
CA TYR A 17 25.26 -11.63 16.10
C TYR A 17 25.17 -10.41 15.20
N ASP A 18 25.47 -9.24 15.71
CA ASP A 18 25.34 -7.98 14.96
C ASP A 18 26.32 -7.93 13.76
N ASP A 19 27.47 -8.55 13.88
CA ASP A 19 28.54 -8.57 12.87
C ASP A 19 28.43 -9.71 11.85
N VAL A 20 27.34 -10.49 11.89
CA VAL A 20 27.09 -11.54 10.89
C VAL A 20 26.99 -10.93 9.49
N SER A 21 27.71 -11.55 8.54
CA SER A 21 27.73 -11.14 7.14
C SER A 21 26.35 -11.31 6.47
N LEU A 22 26.12 -10.62 5.35
CA LEU A 22 24.89 -10.81 4.56
C LEU A 22 24.78 -12.24 3.99
N ASP A 23 25.91 -12.85 3.70
CA ASP A 23 25.95 -14.21 3.13
C ASP A 23 25.60 -15.28 4.18
N ASP A 24 26.00 -15.07 5.43
CA ASP A 24 25.71 -15.97 6.55
C ASP A 24 24.36 -15.70 7.24
N ALA A 25 23.81 -14.51 7.07
CA ALA A 25 22.56 -14.10 7.68
C ALA A 25 21.35 -15.04 7.42
N PRO A 26 21.19 -15.67 6.24
CA PRO A 26 20.15 -16.66 6.00
C PRO A 26 20.33 -17.93 6.85
N TYR A 27 21.56 -18.39 7.04
CA TYR A 27 21.87 -19.53 7.89
C TYR A 27 21.48 -19.27 9.34
N TYR A 28 21.96 -18.19 9.94
CA TYR A 28 21.63 -17.84 11.32
C TYR A 28 20.13 -17.57 11.52
N SER A 29 19.48 -16.97 10.53
CA SER A 29 18.03 -16.77 10.57
C SER A 29 17.25 -18.09 10.56
N ALA A 30 17.74 -19.09 9.86
CA ALA A 30 17.13 -20.42 9.83
C ALA A 30 17.50 -21.23 11.09
N LEU A 31 18.76 -21.14 11.56
CA LEU A 31 19.26 -21.80 12.75
C LEU A 31 18.42 -21.43 13.98
N TYR A 32 18.22 -20.16 14.21
CA TYR A 32 17.46 -19.68 15.37
C TYR A 32 15.95 -19.65 15.13
N GLY A 33 15.49 -19.43 13.90
CA GLY A 33 14.09 -19.45 13.52
C GLY A 33 13.19 -18.61 14.45
N PRO A 34 12.23 -19.20 15.19
CA PRO A 34 11.38 -18.48 16.14
C PRO A 34 12.17 -17.82 17.28
N SER A 35 13.27 -18.45 17.72
CA SER A 35 14.12 -17.96 18.82
C SER A 35 15.06 -16.81 18.42
N ARG A 36 14.97 -16.29 17.20
CA ARG A 36 15.82 -15.18 16.74
C ARG A 36 15.69 -13.91 17.61
N HIS A 37 14.62 -13.77 18.33
CA HIS A 37 14.37 -12.68 19.27
C HIS A 37 14.58 -13.10 20.74
N ALA A 38 15.23 -14.23 20.97
CA ALA A 38 15.53 -14.69 22.31
C ALA A 38 16.37 -13.69 23.07
N ILE A 39 16.22 -13.69 24.38
CA ILE A 39 17.11 -12.99 25.31
C ILE A 39 18.09 -14.03 25.82
N VAL A 40 19.39 -13.74 25.63
CA VAL A 40 20.46 -14.54 26.21
C VAL A 40 20.74 -14.01 27.61
N VAL A 41 20.67 -14.88 28.61
CA VAL A 41 20.83 -14.57 30.02
C VAL A 41 21.87 -15.46 30.64
N PRO A 42 22.64 -14.96 31.62
CA PRO A 42 23.70 -15.77 32.25
C PRO A 42 23.18 -16.97 33.05
N ASP A 43 21.96 -16.85 33.61
CA ASP A 43 21.37 -17.91 34.46
C ASP A 43 19.84 -17.81 34.40
N LEU A 44 19.22 -18.87 33.87
CA LEU A 44 17.75 -18.96 33.76
C LEU A 44 17.07 -19.12 35.11
N SER A 45 17.74 -19.75 36.09
CA SER A 45 17.15 -19.97 37.40
C SER A 45 16.84 -18.68 38.15
N LEU A 46 17.61 -17.62 37.94
CA LEU A 46 17.44 -16.31 38.54
C LEU A 46 16.24 -15.54 37.96
N ILE A 47 15.73 -15.96 36.82
CA ILE A 47 14.67 -15.27 36.08
C ILE A 47 13.32 -15.95 36.31
N ALA A 48 13.30 -17.24 36.67
CA ALA A 48 12.08 -18.03 36.81
C ALA A 48 11.02 -17.33 37.68
N ASP A 49 11.43 -16.76 38.83
CA ASP A 49 10.54 -16.05 39.73
C ASP A 49 10.03 -14.71 39.17
N GLN A 50 10.75 -14.11 38.19
CA GLN A 50 10.37 -12.86 37.57
C GLN A 50 9.37 -13.04 36.44
N LEU A 51 9.24 -14.25 35.87
CA LEU A 51 8.33 -14.54 34.76
C LEU A 51 6.87 -14.47 35.17
N GLU A 52 6.54 -14.87 36.41
CA GLU A 52 5.17 -14.83 36.94
C GLU A 52 4.59 -13.39 37.03
N GLY A 53 5.47 -12.38 37.12
CA GLY A 53 5.08 -10.97 37.26
C GLY A 53 5.13 -10.15 35.97
N LEU A 54 5.22 -10.77 34.82
CA LEU A 54 5.27 -10.08 33.53
C LEU A 54 3.86 -9.74 33.01
N GLU A 55 3.41 -8.50 33.21
CA GLU A 55 2.09 -8.03 32.76
C GLU A 55 1.99 -7.87 31.23
N ASP A 56 3.07 -7.51 30.53
CA ASP A 56 3.11 -7.22 29.09
C ASP A 56 3.97 -8.22 28.30
N CYS A 57 3.86 -9.50 28.55
CA CYS A 57 4.66 -10.50 27.86
C CYS A 57 4.08 -10.78 26.45
N PRO A 58 4.89 -10.91 25.39
CA PRO A 58 4.44 -11.52 24.16
C PRO A 58 3.99 -12.98 24.41
N GLU A 59 3.14 -13.51 23.55
CA GLU A 59 2.63 -14.89 23.65
C GLU A 59 3.78 -15.91 23.83
N ASP A 60 4.91 -15.67 23.14
CA ASP A 60 6.12 -16.48 23.25
C ASP A 60 7.33 -15.61 23.61
N LEU A 61 8.01 -15.94 24.71
CA LEU A 61 9.28 -15.37 25.09
C LEU A 61 10.34 -16.47 25.13
N TYR A 62 11.33 -16.35 24.25
CA TYR A 62 12.45 -17.29 24.21
C TYR A 62 13.59 -16.76 25.08
N LEU A 63 14.02 -17.59 26.02
CA LEU A 63 15.17 -17.33 26.89
C LEU A 63 16.21 -18.41 26.63
N ILE A 64 17.46 -18.02 26.51
CA ILE A 64 18.59 -18.93 26.30
C ILE A 64 19.62 -18.65 27.38
N GLU A 65 20.08 -19.68 28.07
CA GLU A 65 21.16 -19.56 29.02
C GLU A 65 22.50 -19.54 28.27
N GLY A 66 23.31 -18.58 28.59
CA GLY A 66 24.66 -18.43 28.01
C GLY A 66 25.29 -17.10 28.41
N ASP A 67 26.60 -17.03 28.26
CA ASP A 67 27.34 -15.78 28.44
C ASP A 67 27.19 -14.93 27.15
N PRO A 68 26.61 -13.73 27.22
CA PRO A 68 26.47 -12.84 26.05
C PRO A 68 27.78 -12.46 25.39
N GLN A 69 28.92 -12.50 26.12
CA GLN A 69 30.24 -12.13 25.60
C GLN A 69 30.96 -13.30 24.92
N SER A 70 30.57 -14.54 25.26
CA SER A 70 31.17 -15.78 24.74
C SER A 70 30.12 -16.79 24.35
N PHE A 71 29.01 -16.32 23.75
CA PHE A 71 27.92 -17.19 23.35
C PHE A 71 28.37 -18.17 22.27
N ASP A 72 28.18 -19.46 22.54
CA ASP A 72 28.62 -20.55 21.68
C ASP A 72 27.42 -21.24 21.03
N ASP A 73 27.43 -21.32 19.70
CA ASP A 73 26.38 -22.00 18.91
C ASP A 73 26.44 -23.53 19.04
N SER A 74 27.50 -24.10 19.59
CA SER A 74 27.69 -25.54 19.72
C SER A 74 26.64 -26.24 20.59
N VAL A 75 25.78 -25.46 21.26
CA VAL A 75 24.60 -25.94 22.01
C VAL A 75 23.57 -26.60 21.09
N PHE A 76 23.56 -26.26 19.81
CA PHE A 76 22.59 -26.80 18.87
C PHE A 76 23.20 -27.97 18.07
N SER A 77 22.55 -29.13 18.09
CA SER A 77 22.82 -30.18 17.11
C SER A 77 22.17 -29.83 15.78
N VAL A 78 22.94 -29.49 14.79
CA VAL A 78 22.48 -28.96 13.49
C VAL A 78 23.04 -29.84 12.36
N ASP A 79 22.13 -30.24 11.45
CA ASP A 79 22.48 -30.79 10.15
C ASP A 79 22.20 -29.70 9.10
N GLU A 80 23.30 -29.23 8.47
CA GLU A 80 23.22 -28.22 7.41
C GLU A 80 22.90 -28.90 6.07
N LEU A 81 21.93 -28.35 5.35
CA LEU A 81 21.51 -28.72 4.01
C LEU A 81 21.85 -27.57 3.04
N GLU A 82 21.82 -27.82 1.74
CA GLU A 82 22.13 -26.81 0.73
C GLU A 82 21.36 -25.48 0.87
N LYS A 83 20.08 -25.54 1.30
CA LYS A 83 19.18 -24.36 1.44
C LYS A 83 18.33 -24.37 2.71
N ALA A 84 18.76 -25.11 3.72
CA ALA A 84 18.00 -25.28 4.94
C ALA A 84 18.91 -25.78 6.07
N VAL A 85 18.39 -25.74 7.28
CA VAL A 85 18.97 -26.42 8.45
C VAL A 85 17.95 -27.32 9.10
N VAL A 86 18.42 -28.43 9.67
CA VAL A 86 17.65 -29.28 10.58
C VAL A 86 18.26 -29.14 11.96
N VAL A 87 17.48 -28.60 12.88
CA VAL A 87 17.91 -28.39 14.27
C VAL A 87 17.23 -29.44 15.15
N LYS A 88 18.02 -30.24 15.88
CA LYS A 88 17.54 -31.16 16.88
C LYS A 88 17.18 -30.36 18.14
N ILE A 89 15.88 -30.23 18.43
CA ILE A 89 15.41 -29.53 19.63
C ILE A 89 15.40 -30.45 20.85
N ALA A 90 14.99 -31.69 20.64
CA ALA A 90 14.94 -32.74 21.66
C ALA A 90 15.12 -34.11 21.00
N ASP A 91 15.21 -35.19 21.78
CA ASP A 91 15.43 -36.54 21.25
C ASP A 91 14.40 -36.99 20.20
N ARG A 92 13.20 -36.46 20.27
CA ARG A 92 12.10 -36.79 19.36
C ARG A 92 11.53 -35.58 18.64
N GLN A 93 12.21 -34.43 18.67
CA GLN A 93 11.72 -33.21 18.09
C GLN A 93 12.81 -32.53 17.26
N TRP A 94 12.56 -32.42 15.98
CA TRP A 94 13.44 -31.73 15.03
C TRP A 94 12.70 -30.58 14.42
N ARG A 95 13.44 -29.51 14.10
CA ARG A 95 12.92 -28.35 13.38
C ARG A 95 13.65 -28.24 12.05
N TYR A 96 12.91 -28.30 10.97
CA TYR A 96 13.40 -27.99 9.62
C TYR A 96 13.11 -26.53 9.30
N SER A 97 14.14 -25.78 8.91
CA SER A 97 14.02 -24.36 8.55
C SER A 97 14.74 -24.09 7.24
N ARG A 98 14.05 -23.54 6.27
CA ARG A 98 14.64 -23.06 5.02
C ARG A 98 15.35 -21.73 5.23
N PHE A 99 16.41 -21.48 4.46
CA PHE A 99 17.03 -20.17 4.42
C PHE A 99 16.04 -19.14 3.91
N PRO A 100 15.75 -18.08 4.68
CA PRO A 100 14.83 -17.05 4.25
C PRO A 100 15.46 -16.19 3.14
N THR A 101 14.64 -15.76 2.19
CA THR A 101 15.06 -14.83 1.14
C THR A 101 15.35 -13.43 1.67
N LEU A 102 14.77 -13.09 2.83
CA LEU A 102 14.94 -11.82 3.52
C LEU A 102 15.38 -12.09 4.97
N PRO A 103 16.68 -12.34 5.18
CA PRO A 103 17.19 -12.59 6.52
C PRO A 103 17.10 -11.33 7.39
N LEU A 104 16.96 -11.54 8.70
CA LEU A 104 16.90 -10.46 9.69
C LEU A 104 18.05 -10.54 10.71
N PHE A 105 18.90 -11.52 10.58
CA PHE A 105 20.06 -11.71 11.44
C PHE A 105 21.23 -10.85 10.94
N GLY A 106 21.95 -10.23 11.88
CA GLY A 106 23.03 -9.29 11.55
C GLY A 106 22.53 -7.86 11.23
N ARG A 107 23.38 -6.87 11.51
CA ARG A 107 23.10 -5.45 11.27
C ARG A 107 22.84 -5.18 9.78
N ALA A 108 23.76 -5.65 8.93
CA ALA A 108 23.70 -5.43 7.49
C ALA A 108 22.40 -5.98 6.86
N ALA A 109 21.93 -7.14 7.32
CA ALA A 109 20.68 -7.72 6.84
C ALA A 109 19.45 -6.90 7.27
N ARG A 110 19.47 -6.39 8.51
CA ARG A 110 18.38 -5.50 9.00
C ARG A 110 18.34 -4.18 8.27
N GLU A 111 19.50 -3.55 8.02
CA GLU A 111 19.62 -2.29 7.26
C GLU A 111 19.10 -2.50 5.82
N SER A 112 19.55 -3.53 5.12
CA SER A 112 19.06 -3.88 3.79
C SER A 112 17.54 -4.12 3.77
N ARG A 113 16.99 -4.76 4.80
CA ARG A 113 15.54 -4.94 4.92
C ARG A 113 14.79 -3.63 5.12
N VAL A 114 15.34 -2.73 5.93
CA VAL A 114 14.76 -1.39 6.15
C VAL A 114 14.75 -0.60 4.83
N GLU A 115 15.83 -0.62 4.07
CA GLU A 115 15.90 0.02 2.75
C GLU A 115 14.86 -0.55 1.78
N THR A 116 14.75 -1.88 1.73
CA THR A 116 13.72 -2.55 0.91
C THR A 116 12.31 -2.11 1.29
N LEU A 117 12.00 -2.08 2.60
CA LEU A 117 10.69 -1.64 3.08
C LEU A 117 10.42 -0.17 2.80
N HIS A 118 11.44 0.69 2.83
CA HIS A 118 11.31 2.09 2.43
C HIS A 118 10.96 2.22 0.95
N ALA A 119 11.66 1.50 0.07
CA ALA A 119 11.37 1.50 -1.37
C ALA A 119 9.97 0.95 -1.68
N GLU A 120 9.56 -0.14 -1.03
CA GLU A 120 8.20 -0.69 -1.15
C GLU A 120 7.13 0.32 -0.70
N ARG A 121 7.35 1.00 0.43
CA ARG A 121 6.44 2.03 0.95
C ARG A 121 6.31 3.21 -0.02
N GLU A 122 7.41 3.65 -0.60
CA GLU A 122 7.44 4.75 -1.55
C GLU A 122 6.65 4.38 -2.83
N SER A 123 6.91 3.20 -3.39
CA SER A 123 6.16 2.67 -4.54
C SER A 123 4.65 2.54 -4.25
N LEU A 124 4.28 2.03 -3.07
CA LEU A 124 2.88 1.94 -2.66
C LEU A 124 2.23 3.31 -2.48
N SER A 125 2.97 4.30 -1.96
CA SER A 125 2.49 5.67 -1.81
C SER A 125 2.20 6.33 -3.15
N GLU A 126 3.08 6.16 -4.14
CA GLU A 126 2.87 6.64 -5.51
C GLU A 126 1.65 6.00 -6.18
N ARG A 127 1.51 4.68 -6.05
CA ARG A 127 0.34 3.95 -6.56
C ARG A 127 -0.96 4.41 -5.89
N PHE A 128 -0.93 4.65 -4.60
CA PHE A 128 -2.08 5.16 -3.85
C PHE A 128 -2.47 6.56 -4.33
N ALA A 129 -1.50 7.46 -4.56
CA ALA A 129 -1.75 8.80 -5.08
C ALA A 129 -2.39 8.75 -6.48
N THR A 130 -1.89 7.90 -7.37
CA THR A 130 -2.43 7.69 -8.72
C THR A 130 -3.88 7.18 -8.66
N LEU A 131 -4.12 6.12 -7.89
CA LEU A 131 -5.47 5.56 -7.72
C LEU A 131 -6.45 6.56 -7.11
N SER A 132 -6.01 7.34 -6.13
CA SER A 132 -6.83 8.39 -5.51
C SER A 132 -7.23 9.46 -6.51
N PHE A 133 -6.31 9.87 -7.39
CA PHE A 133 -6.59 10.80 -8.47
C PHE A 133 -7.61 10.22 -9.46
N ASP A 134 -7.46 8.96 -9.87
CA ASP A 134 -8.37 8.30 -10.80
C ASP A 134 -9.77 8.13 -10.20
N VAL A 135 -9.88 7.79 -8.92
CA VAL A 135 -11.15 7.74 -8.21
C VAL A 135 -11.84 9.10 -8.20
N GLN A 136 -11.11 10.18 -7.87
CA GLN A 136 -11.67 11.53 -7.87
C GLN A 136 -12.14 11.95 -9.28
N LYS A 137 -11.34 11.66 -10.30
CA LYS A 137 -11.70 11.91 -11.70
C LYS A 137 -12.97 11.17 -12.10
N THR A 138 -13.07 9.90 -11.76
CA THR A 138 -14.25 9.06 -12.05
C THR A 138 -15.48 9.58 -11.32
N GLN A 139 -15.36 9.97 -10.05
CA GLN A 139 -16.46 10.56 -9.29
C GLN A 139 -16.95 11.88 -9.91
N ARG A 140 -16.05 12.74 -10.35
CA ARG A 140 -16.43 14.01 -11.05
C ARG A 140 -17.15 13.72 -12.36
N LEU A 141 -16.68 12.77 -13.14
CA LEU A 141 -17.33 12.34 -14.37
C LEU A 141 -18.72 11.76 -14.08
N HIS A 142 -18.83 10.89 -13.10
CA HIS A 142 -20.12 10.33 -12.69
C HIS A 142 -21.11 11.41 -12.26
N GLN A 143 -20.68 12.38 -11.46
CA GLN A 143 -21.53 13.50 -11.04
C GLN A 143 -21.96 14.37 -12.23
N ALA A 144 -21.04 14.67 -13.16
CA ALA A 144 -21.36 15.44 -14.35
C ALA A 144 -22.37 14.70 -15.23
N PHE A 145 -22.20 13.39 -15.42
CA PHE A 145 -23.12 12.54 -16.18
C PHE A 145 -24.51 12.46 -15.52
N SER A 146 -24.54 12.26 -14.20
CA SER A 146 -25.79 12.22 -13.45
C SER A 146 -26.57 13.53 -13.54
N ARG A 147 -25.87 14.67 -13.47
CA ARG A 147 -26.49 16.01 -13.67
C ARG A 147 -27.00 16.18 -15.09
N PHE A 148 -26.22 15.75 -16.09
CA PHE A 148 -26.63 15.83 -17.49
C PHE A 148 -27.90 15.01 -17.73
N ILE A 149 -27.91 13.74 -17.28
CA ILE A 149 -29.08 12.86 -17.38
C ILE A 149 -30.29 13.49 -16.67
N GLY A 150 -30.10 13.94 -15.41
CA GLY A 150 -31.21 14.55 -14.65
C GLY A 150 -31.82 15.80 -15.31
N ASN A 151 -30.99 16.60 -16.00
CA ASN A 151 -31.45 17.83 -16.63
C ASN A 151 -32.02 17.62 -18.05
N HIS A 152 -31.61 16.58 -18.76
CA HIS A 152 -31.90 16.40 -20.18
C HIS A 152 -32.64 15.13 -20.52
N LEU A 153 -32.86 14.22 -19.55
CA LEU A 153 -33.52 12.95 -19.82
C LEU A 153 -34.94 13.12 -20.36
N ALA A 154 -35.72 14.03 -19.77
CA ALA A 154 -37.08 14.33 -20.21
C ALA A 154 -37.10 14.88 -21.66
N VAL A 155 -36.17 15.81 -21.96
CA VAL A 155 -36.08 16.42 -23.30
C VAL A 155 -35.53 15.44 -24.34
N ALA A 156 -34.68 14.50 -23.97
CA ALA A 156 -34.08 13.55 -24.90
C ALA A 156 -35.00 12.41 -25.33
N PHE A 157 -36.06 12.13 -24.55
CA PHE A 157 -36.95 10.97 -24.79
C PHE A 157 -38.43 11.35 -24.98
N GLU A 158 -38.87 12.57 -24.62
CA GLU A 158 -40.24 13.02 -24.81
C GLU A 158 -40.49 13.67 -26.17
N ASP A 159 -39.47 14.34 -26.76
CA ASP A 159 -39.57 14.97 -28.06
C ASP A 159 -38.61 14.26 -29.06
N ASP A 160 -39.16 13.86 -30.21
CA ASP A 160 -38.33 13.42 -31.34
C ASP A 160 -37.49 14.64 -31.79
N PRO A 161 -36.16 14.63 -31.55
CA PRO A 161 -35.31 15.78 -31.88
C PRO A 161 -35.33 16.11 -33.38
N GLU A 162 -35.62 15.12 -34.24
CA GLU A 162 -35.75 15.35 -35.68
C GLU A 162 -37.04 16.11 -36.03
N GLU A 163 -38.10 15.87 -35.29
CA GLU A 163 -39.35 16.63 -35.45
C GLU A 163 -39.21 18.08 -34.99
N GLU A 164 -38.56 18.30 -33.86
CA GLU A 164 -38.28 19.64 -33.34
C GLU A 164 -37.32 20.42 -34.27
N ILE A 165 -36.28 19.79 -34.78
CA ILE A 165 -35.39 20.38 -35.79
C ILE A 165 -36.16 20.71 -37.07
N ARG A 166 -37.11 19.88 -37.54
CA ARG A 166 -37.95 20.19 -38.67
C ARG A 166 -38.83 21.41 -38.44
N LYS A 167 -39.49 21.49 -37.27
CA LYS A 167 -40.32 22.64 -36.88
C LYS A 167 -39.50 23.93 -36.83
N LEU A 168 -38.33 23.89 -36.21
CA LEU A 168 -37.43 25.04 -36.12
C LEU A 168 -36.91 25.48 -37.48
N ASN A 169 -36.54 24.54 -38.37
CA ASN A 169 -36.11 24.87 -39.73
C ASN A 169 -37.22 25.46 -40.57
N THR A 170 -38.45 24.95 -40.45
CA THR A 170 -39.65 25.52 -41.10
C THR A 170 -39.86 26.95 -40.63
N ARG A 171 -39.86 27.18 -39.30
CA ARG A 171 -40.05 28.49 -38.71
C ARG A 171 -38.96 29.47 -39.14
N ARG A 172 -37.71 29.02 -39.18
CA ARG A 172 -36.59 29.83 -39.72
C ARG A 172 -36.84 30.26 -41.18
N GLY A 173 -37.25 29.35 -42.02
CA GLY A 173 -37.57 29.66 -43.41
C GLY A 173 -38.75 30.61 -43.59
N GLU A 174 -39.74 30.57 -42.74
CA GLU A 174 -40.85 31.53 -42.69
C GLU A 174 -40.35 32.92 -42.29
N LEU A 175 -39.53 33.02 -41.24
CA LEU A 175 -38.95 34.27 -40.77
C LEU A 175 -37.98 34.91 -41.83
N GLU A 176 -37.18 34.10 -42.49
CA GLU A 176 -36.30 34.58 -43.58
C GLU A 176 -37.10 35.17 -44.75
N ARG A 177 -38.22 34.51 -45.15
CA ARG A 177 -39.12 35.06 -46.18
C ARG A 177 -39.80 36.36 -45.74
N ALA A 178 -40.30 36.40 -44.49
CA ALA A 178 -40.90 37.61 -43.92
C ALA A 178 -39.90 38.77 -43.86
N LEU A 179 -38.64 38.47 -43.45
CA LEU A 179 -37.59 39.48 -43.44
C LEU A 179 -37.30 40.01 -44.81
N THR A 180 -37.14 39.14 -45.82
CA THR A 180 -36.91 39.59 -47.22
C THR A 180 -38.08 40.43 -47.77
N ALA A 181 -39.34 40.06 -47.45
CA ALA A 181 -40.50 40.87 -47.82
C ALA A 181 -40.46 42.27 -47.18
N HIS A 182 -40.18 42.33 -45.89
CA HIS A 182 -40.07 43.59 -45.16
C HIS A 182 -38.91 44.48 -45.66
N GLU A 183 -37.79 43.86 -46.02
CA GLU A 183 -36.66 44.62 -46.62
C GLU A 183 -37.03 45.18 -47.98
N SER A 184 -37.77 44.40 -48.80
CA SER A 184 -38.25 44.87 -50.10
C SER A 184 -39.25 46.02 -49.94
N ASP A 185 -40.25 45.89 -49.03
CA ASP A 185 -41.21 46.92 -48.74
C ASP A 185 -40.53 48.19 -48.20
N ASN A 186 -39.54 48.03 -47.37
CA ASN A 186 -38.77 49.14 -46.81
C ASN A 186 -37.98 49.89 -47.90
N GLN A 187 -37.41 49.16 -48.84
CA GLN A 187 -36.73 49.75 -50.00
C GLN A 187 -37.70 50.53 -50.91
N GLN A 188 -38.87 49.93 -51.16
CA GLN A 188 -39.92 50.61 -51.93
C GLN A 188 -40.42 51.88 -51.25
N ASN A 189 -40.69 51.80 -49.96
CA ASN A 189 -41.13 52.96 -49.18
C ASN A 189 -40.07 54.04 -49.13
N ARG A 190 -38.78 53.71 -49.04
CA ARG A 190 -37.66 54.68 -49.12
C ARG A 190 -37.59 55.35 -50.49
N ALA A 191 -37.70 54.52 -51.56
CA ALA A 191 -37.72 55.07 -52.91
C ALA A 191 -38.89 56.00 -53.17
N GLN A 192 -40.09 55.67 -52.73
CA GLN A 192 -41.28 56.53 -52.78
C GLN A 192 -41.09 57.82 -51.97
N TYR A 193 -40.48 57.74 -50.78
CA TYR A 193 -40.22 58.90 -49.97
C TYR A 193 -39.23 59.88 -50.61
N GLU A 194 -38.21 59.34 -51.27
CA GLU A 194 -37.22 60.14 -52.00
C GLU A 194 -37.78 60.79 -53.27
N GLN A 195 -38.76 60.14 -53.94
CA GLN A 195 -39.46 60.73 -55.11
C GLN A 195 -40.46 61.80 -54.74
N ALA A 196 -40.94 61.81 -53.48
CA ALA A 196 -41.91 62.79 -52.99
C ALA A 196 -41.29 64.06 -52.38
N LYS A 197 -39.95 64.11 -52.32
CA LYS A 197 -39.15 65.22 -51.84
C LYS A 197 -38.77 66.12 -53.02
#